data_2a7746b542332cf573b14186a7ff3d8c
#
_entry.id   2a7746b542332cf573b14186a7ff3d8c
#
_cell.length_a   1.000
_cell.length_b   1.000
_cell.length_c   1.000
_cell.angle_alpha   90.00
_cell.angle_beta   90.00
_cell.angle_gamma   90.00
#
_symmetry.space_group_name_H-M   'P 1'
#
loop_
_entity.id
_entity.type
_entity.pdbx_description
1 polymer ?
#
loop_
_entity_poly.entity_id
_entity_poly.type
_entity_poly.pdbx_seq_one_letter_code
_entity_poly.pdbx_strand_id
1 'polypeptide(L)'
;MAGAAGTAGPGDAMRLAWVDVAKGICILLVVMMHSTLGTGEAMDGEGFLHTVVSFAKPFRIPDFFLLSGLFVGRVIDRDWRLFADRRVVHFAYFYGLWVVVQSLAKYPAIVGEAGPGAFAAHLVHTLIEPYATLWFIYLLAVFSVVTKLLRRVPAAVLLAGAALLQVVPIATPSYLAEEFCARYVYFVAGYLFAGRIFALADRVARHPGAACAGLMLWAGIEAWLAFTPSQLPGHPTLASLPLVSLILGGAGALAIVAGAALLTSAGGPVTAVLRACGQRSIVIYLAFFLPMAVTRTLLVKVGLIDDVGLASLTVMVVAVIVPLALERAVRGTALRFLFARPKAFRIARARQAPAPALQPA
;
A
#
# COMPACT_ATOMS: atom_id res chain seq x y z
N MET A 1 12.75 -20.36 15.76
CA MET A 1 13.33 -21.24 14.73
C MET A 1 12.72 -20.83 13.39
N ALA A 2 13.56 -20.36 12.49
CA ALA A 2 13.23 -19.87 11.17
C ALA A 2 12.68 -21.03 10.32
N GLY A 3 11.44 -20.91 9.86
CA GLY A 3 10.84 -21.84 8.92
C GLY A 3 11.37 -21.57 7.51
N ALA A 4 11.97 -22.59 6.90
CA ALA A 4 12.61 -22.67 5.62
C ALA A 4 12.01 -21.72 4.55
N ALA A 5 12.67 -20.58 4.35
CA ALA A 5 12.73 -19.95 3.06
C ALA A 5 13.60 -20.88 2.20
N GLY A 6 13.01 -21.48 1.16
CA GLY A 6 13.81 -22.08 0.10
C GLY A 6 14.88 -21.06 -0.28
N THR A 7 16.13 -21.47 -0.29
CA THR A 7 17.28 -20.63 -0.64
C THR A 7 17.06 -20.08 -2.04
N ALA A 8 16.53 -18.86 -2.13
CA ALA A 8 16.53 -18.11 -3.37
C ALA A 8 18.00 -17.90 -3.73
N GLY A 9 18.41 -18.30 -4.93
CA GLY A 9 19.77 -18.09 -5.41
C GLY A 9 20.10 -16.59 -5.40
N PRO A 10 21.38 -16.18 -5.44
CA PRO A 10 21.78 -14.77 -5.42
C PRO A 10 21.05 -13.92 -6.47
N GLY A 11 20.68 -14.49 -7.62
CA GLY A 11 19.88 -13.85 -8.66
C GLY A 11 18.43 -13.61 -8.27
N ASP A 12 17.80 -14.52 -7.52
CA ASP A 12 16.41 -14.34 -7.05
C ASP A 12 16.31 -13.33 -5.92
N ALA A 13 17.32 -13.25 -5.05
CA ALA A 13 17.39 -12.26 -3.99
C ALA A 13 17.52 -10.84 -4.56
N MET A 14 18.31 -10.65 -5.63
CA MET A 14 18.46 -9.37 -6.32
C MET A 14 17.21 -9.01 -7.15
N ARG A 15 16.55 -9.99 -7.76
CA ARG A 15 15.27 -9.80 -8.48
C ARG A 15 14.14 -9.32 -7.59
N LEU A 16 14.17 -9.56 -6.29
CA LEU A 16 13.14 -9.12 -5.34
C LEU A 16 13.53 -7.84 -4.59
N ALA A 17 14.80 -7.43 -4.63
CA ALA A 17 15.27 -6.26 -3.89
C ALA A 17 14.59 -4.96 -4.32
N TRP A 18 14.37 -4.75 -5.63
CA TRP A 18 13.66 -3.59 -6.14
C TRP A 18 12.19 -3.53 -5.68
N VAL A 19 11.56 -4.69 -5.46
CA VAL A 19 10.18 -4.75 -4.94
C VAL A 19 10.11 -4.18 -3.54
N ASP A 20 11.09 -4.48 -2.69
CA ASP A 20 11.15 -3.90 -1.35
C ASP A 20 11.40 -2.39 -1.41
N VAL A 21 12.29 -1.92 -2.33
CA VAL A 21 12.51 -0.48 -2.54
C VAL A 21 11.22 0.19 -3.03
N ALA A 22 10.53 -0.39 -4.02
CA ALA A 22 9.25 0.11 -4.52
C ALA A 22 8.20 0.22 -3.41
N LYS A 23 8.02 -0.83 -2.59
CA LYS A 23 7.12 -0.78 -1.42
C LYS A 23 7.53 0.29 -0.42
N GLY A 24 8.84 0.55 -0.27
CA GLY A 24 9.36 1.63 0.56
C GLY A 24 8.94 3.00 0.05
N ILE A 25 9.07 3.24 -1.26
CA ILE A 25 8.60 4.47 -1.89
C ILE A 25 7.09 4.62 -1.68
N CYS A 26 6.30 3.58 -2.01
CA CYS A 26 4.85 3.61 -1.89
C CYS A 26 4.37 3.93 -0.47
N ILE A 27 4.93 3.26 0.56
CA ILE A 27 4.49 3.51 1.94
C ILE A 27 4.88 4.91 2.42
N LEU A 28 6.03 5.44 2.00
CA LEU A 28 6.43 6.80 2.33
C LEU A 28 5.52 7.83 1.65
N LEU A 29 5.10 7.62 0.39
CA LEU A 29 4.12 8.47 -0.29
C LEU A 29 2.76 8.47 0.42
N VAL A 30 2.31 7.33 0.93
CA VAL A 30 1.05 7.23 1.69
C VAL A 30 1.16 7.98 3.02
N VAL A 31 2.21 7.75 3.80
CA VAL A 31 2.43 8.44 5.09
C VAL A 31 2.60 9.93 4.87
N MET A 32 3.37 10.34 3.86
CA MET A 32 3.56 11.75 3.47
C MET A 32 2.22 12.42 3.20
N MET A 33 1.36 11.82 2.38
CA MET A 33 0.05 12.39 2.06
C MET A 33 -0.80 12.63 3.31
N HIS A 34 -0.93 11.63 4.19
CA HIS A 34 -1.73 11.76 5.40
C HIS A 34 -1.14 12.77 6.38
N SER A 35 0.19 12.80 6.51
CA SER A 35 0.88 13.78 7.36
C SER A 35 0.72 15.20 6.82
N THR A 36 0.88 15.39 5.51
CA THR A 36 0.82 16.70 4.87
C THR A 36 -0.58 17.28 4.89
N LEU A 37 -1.57 16.53 4.40
CA LEU A 37 -2.95 17.02 4.34
C LEU A 37 -3.53 17.28 5.75
N GLY A 38 -3.30 16.35 6.68
CA GLY A 38 -3.80 16.54 8.04
C GLY A 38 -3.09 17.64 8.82
N THR A 39 -1.80 17.92 8.56
CA THR A 39 -1.09 19.03 9.18
C THR A 39 -1.52 20.36 8.54
N GLY A 40 -1.66 20.41 7.22
CA GLY A 40 -2.18 21.58 6.51
C GLY A 40 -3.56 22.00 7.00
N GLU A 41 -4.47 21.03 7.15
CA GLU A 41 -5.81 21.27 7.72
C GLU A 41 -5.74 21.80 9.17
N ALA A 42 -4.86 21.26 9.99
CA ALA A 42 -4.72 21.64 11.40
C ALA A 42 -4.03 23.00 11.60
N MET A 43 -3.23 23.46 10.65
CA MET A 43 -2.50 24.74 10.67
C MET A 43 -3.11 25.78 9.71
N ASP A 44 -4.23 25.45 9.04
CA ASP A 44 -4.91 26.27 8.04
C ASP A 44 -3.96 26.84 6.97
N GLY A 45 -3.13 25.94 6.38
CA GLY A 45 -2.14 26.38 5.41
C GLY A 45 -1.55 25.24 4.56
N GLU A 46 -0.77 25.63 3.57
CA GLU A 46 -0.05 24.72 2.69
C GLU A 46 1.46 24.91 2.80
N GLY A 47 2.22 23.82 2.69
CA GLY A 47 3.68 23.81 2.65
C GLY A 47 4.19 23.08 1.40
N PHE A 48 5.50 23.05 1.21
CA PHE A 48 6.16 22.47 0.01
C PHE A 48 5.77 21.00 -0.26
N LEU A 49 5.43 20.22 0.78
CA LEU A 49 5.01 18.82 0.60
C LEU A 49 3.63 18.69 -0.08
N HIS A 50 2.77 19.73 -0.03
CA HIS A 50 1.48 19.71 -0.75
C HIS A 50 1.68 19.58 -2.26
N THR A 51 2.70 20.23 -2.82
CA THR A 51 3.08 20.07 -4.22
C THR A 51 3.48 18.64 -4.56
N VAL A 52 4.28 17.99 -3.69
CA VAL A 52 4.68 16.59 -3.89
C VAL A 52 3.48 15.65 -3.77
N VAL A 53 2.58 15.90 -2.82
CA VAL A 53 1.33 15.14 -2.65
C VAL A 53 0.44 15.27 -3.88
N SER A 54 0.31 16.47 -4.44
CA SER A 54 -0.49 16.75 -5.65
C SER A 54 0.10 16.06 -6.87
N PHE A 55 1.43 16.12 -7.06
CA PHE A 55 2.13 15.38 -8.11
C PHE A 55 1.91 13.87 -8.01
N ALA A 56 1.98 13.31 -6.81
CA ALA A 56 1.86 11.86 -6.59
C ALA A 56 0.39 11.37 -6.56
N LYS A 57 -0.59 12.27 -6.54
CA LYS A 57 -2.02 11.93 -6.39
C LYS A 57 -2.51 10.89 -7.40
N PRO A 58 -2.17 10.93 -8.71
CA PRO A 58 -2.67 9.98 -9.69
C PRO A 58 -2.18 8.54 -9.47
N PHE A 59 -0.95 8.34 -8.95
CA PHE A 59 -0.31 7.03 -8.94
C PHE A 59 0.03 6.45 -7.56
N ARG A 60 0.05 7.23 -6.48
CA ARG A 60 0.48 6.75 -5.14
C ARG A 60 -0.34 5.60 -4.53
N ILE A 61 -1.58 5.39 -4.97
CA ILE A 61 -2.41 4.25 -4.56
C ILE A 61 -2.38 3.14 -5.63
N PRO A 62 -2.52 3.44 -6.94
CA PRO A 62 -2.32 2.48 -8.02
C PRO A 62 -1.05 1.65 -7.91
N ASP A 63 0.09 2.27 -7.58
CA ASP A 63 1.39 1.60 -7.46
C ASP A 63 1.38 0.49 -6.40
N PHE A 64 0.78 0.74 -5.24
CA PHE A 64 0.70 -0.23 -4.16
C PHE A 64 -0.17 -1.45 -4.54
N PHE A 65 -1.29 -1.22 -5.24
CA PHE A 65 -2.14 -2.32 -5.71
C PHE A 65 -1.47 -3.11 -6.83
N LEU A 66 -0.79 -2.45 -7.77
CA LEU A 66 -0.02 -3.12 -8.82
C LEU A 66 1.05 -4.03 -8.21
N LEU A 67 1.87 -3.52 -7.28
CA LEU A 67 2.89 -4.31 -6.57
C LEU A 67 2.30 -5.49 -5.79
N SER A 68 1.12 -5.30 -5.19
CA SER A 68 0.42 -6.37 -4.47
C SER A 68 -0.08 -7.46 -5.40
N GLY A 69 -0.51 -7.09 -6.62
CA GLY A 69 -0.94 -7.99 -7.68
C GLY A 69 0.18 -8.90 -8.21
N LEU A 70 1.44 -8.44 -8.27
CA LEU A 70 2.59 -9.20 -8.79
C LEU A 70 2.74 -10.62 -8.23
N PHE A 71 2.34 -10.80 -6.98
CA PHE A 71 2.55 -12.06 -6.26
C PHE A 71 1.31 -12.95 -6.16
N VAL A 72 0.18 -12.55 -6.76
CA VAL A 72 -1.08 -13.31 -6.71
C VAL A 72 -0.94 -14.62 -7.49
N GLY A 73 -0.27 -14.60 -8.64
CA GLY A 73 -0.04 -15.77 -9.48
C GLY A 73 0.63 -16.94 -8.75
N ARG A 74 1.46 -16.66 -7.72
CA ARG A 74 2.13 -17.72 -6.94
C ARG A 74 1.18 -18.59 -6.10
N VAL A 75 -0.03 -18.08 -5.82
CA VAL A 75 -0.99 -18.74 -4.92
C VAL A 75 -2.38 -18.89 -5.51
N ILE A 76 -2.68 -18.29 -6.66
CA ILE A 76 -4.03 -18.25 -7.24
C ILE A 76 -4.57 -19.64 -7.59
N ASP A 77 -3.69 -20.55 -8.04
CA ASP A 77 -4.05 -21.94 -8.43
C ASP A 77 -3.97 -22.93 -7.27
N ARG A 78 -3.52 -22.48 -6.09
CA ARG A 78 -3.52 -23.33 -4.90
C ARG A 78 -4.95 -23.56 -4.41
N ASP A 79 -5.14 -24.62 -3.60
CA ASP A 79 -6.44 -24.88 -2.98
C ASP A 79 -6.94 -23.67 -2.19
N TRP A 80 -8.28 -23.60 -1.99
CA TRP A 80 -8.91 -22.46 -1.35
C TRP A 80 -8.45 -22.24 0.09
N ARG A 81 -8.14 -23.30 0.84
CA ARG A 81 -7.70 -23.15 2.25
C ARG A 81 -6.33 -22.48 2.32
N LEU A 82 -5.38 -22.90 1.48
CA LEU A 82 -4.06 -22.29 1.44
C LEU A 82 -4.09 -20.87 0.89
N PHE A 83 -4.90 -20.63 -0.14
CA PHE A 83 -5.11 -19.29 -0.69
C PHE A 83 -5.72 -18.36 0.34
N ALA A 84 -6.84 -18.78 0.97
CA ALA A 84 -7.52 -17.98 2.00
C ALA A 84 -6.61 -17.70 3.19
N ASP A 85 -5.83 -18.69 3.66
CA ASP A 85 -4.88 -18.47 4.76
C ASP A 85 -3.87 -17.35 4.46
N ARG A 86 -3.35 -17.30 3.22
CA ARG A 86 -2.30 -16.37 2.83
C ARG A 86 -2.80 -15.00 2.40
N ARG A 87 -4.03 -14.91 1.84
CA ARG A 87 -4.54 -13.71 1.19
C ARG A 87 -5.78 -13.11 1.85
N VAL A 88 -6.55 -13.90 2.57
CA VAL A 88 -7.77 -13.42 3.25
C VAL A 88 -7.53 -13.35 4.76
N VAL A 89 -7.27 -14.48 5.40
CA VAL A 89 -7.12 -14.55 6.86
C VAL A 89 -5.94 -13.71 7.36
N HIS A 90 -4.87 -13.62 6.56
CA HIS A 90 -3.73 -12.76 6.91
C HIS A 90 -4.14 -11.28 6.99
N PHE A 91 -4.84 -10.78 5.98
CA PHE A 91 -5.28 -9.39 5.97
C PHE A 91 -6.44 -9.14 6.94
N ALA A 92 -7.41 -10.06 7.02
CA ALA A 92 -8.52 -9.96 7.96
C ALA A 92 -8.05 -9.94 9.43
N TYR A 93 -7.02 -10.72 9.78
CA TYR A 93 -6.42 -10.69 11.11
C TYR A 93 -5.90 -9.29 11.46
N PHE A 94 -5.07 -8.71 10.59
CA PHE A 94 -4.52 -7.37 10.85
C PHE A 94 -5.59 -6.29 10.79
N TYR A 95 -6.53 -6.41 9.86
CA TYR A 95 -7.66 -5.50 9.78
C TYR A 95 -8.45 -5.47 11.09
N GLY A 96 -8.97 -6.62 11.53
CA GLY A 96 -9.79 -6.70 12.74
C GLY A 96 -9.03 -6.25 14.00
N LEU A 97 -7.77 -6.67 14.13
CA LEU A 97 -6.94 -6.26 15.26
C LEU A 97 -6.74 -4.73 15.29
N TRP A 98 -6.35 -4.13 14.16
CA TRP A 98 -6.04 -2.71 14.11
C TRP A 98 -7.28 -1.81 14.04
N VAL A 99 -8.43 -2.31 13.57
CA VAL A 99 -9.72 -1.64 13.79
C VAL A 99 -9.98 -1.46 15.29
N VAL A 100 -9.82 -2.52 16.07
CA VAL A 100 -10.01 -2.45 17.54
C VAL A 100 -9.02 -1.47 18.17
N VAL A 101 -7.72 -1.57 17.83
CA VAL A 101 -6.68 -0.67 18.39
C VAL A 101 -6.96 0.80 18.05
N GLN A 102 -7.27 1.11 16.78
CA GLN A 102 -7.56 2.49 16.36
C GLN A 102 -8.87 3.01 16.91
N SER A 103 -9.91 2.17 17.01
CA SER A 103 -11.20 2.54 17.59
C SER A 103 -11.09 2.81 19.08
N LEU A 104 -10.31 2.00 19.81
CA LEU A 104 -10.04 2.26 21.24
C LEU A 104 -9.27 3.56 21.46
N ALA A 105 -8.29 3.87 20.61
CA ALA A 105 -7.56 5.14 20.68
C ALA A 105 -8.46 6.37 20.43
N LYS A 106 -9.53 6.18 19.66
CA LYS A 106 -10.54 7.22 19.37
C LYS A 106 -11.84 7.04 20.16
N TYR A 107 -11.83 6.18 21.17
CA TYR A 107 -13.04 5.84 21.95
C TYR A 107 -13.85 7.07 22.39
N PRO A 108 -13.25 8.11 23.01
CA PRO A 108 -14.01 9.29 23.43
C PRO A 108 -14.72 10.01 22.27
N ALA A 109 -14.09 10.06 21.10
CA ALA A 109 -14.66 10.70 19.91
C ALA A 109 -15.77 9.87 19.26
N ILE A 110 -15.67 8.52 19.33
CA ILE A 110 -16.68 7.61 18.76
C ILE A 110 -17.92 7.55 19.64
N VAL A 111 -17.73 7.48 20.95
CA VAL A 111 -18.84 7.38 21.91
C VAL A 111 -19.59 8.70 22.01
N GLY A 112 -18.87 9.83 22.12
CA GLY A 112 -19.44 11.15 22.23
C GLY A 112 -20.62 11.20 23.21
N GLU A 113 -21.74 11.83 22.79
CA GLU A 113 -22.99 11.91 23.55
C GLU A 113 -23.89 10.65 23.40
N ALA A 114 -23.63 9.82 22.38
CA ALA A 114 -24.46 8.65 22.06
C ALA A 114 -24.23 7.42 22.98
N GLY A 115 -23.21 7.49 23.86
CA GLY A 115 -22.91 6.46 24.85
C GLY A 115 -22.24 5.19 24.30
N PRO A 116 -21.96 4.17 25.16
CA PRO A 116 -21.18 2.97 24.78
C PRO A 116 -21.78 2.14 23.65
N GLY A 117 -23.09 2.22 23.43
CA GLY A 117 -23.76 1.53 22.30
C GLY A 117 -23.27 2.00 20.93
N ALA A 118 -22.86 3.27 20.80
CA ALA A 118 -22.28 3.80 19.56
C ALA A 118 -20.96 3.11 19.19
N PHE A 119 -20.15 2.73 20.18
CA PHE A 119 -18.91 2.01 19.94
C PHE A 119 -19.15 0.61 19.37
N ALA A 120 -20.14 -0.13 19.88
CA ALA A 120 -20.51 -1.42 19.34
C ALA A 120 -21.06 -1.30 17.91
N ALA A 121 -21.94 -0.34 17.65
CA ALA A 121 -22.47 -0.05 16.32
C ALA A 121 -21.34 0.33 15.34
N HIS A 122 -20.38 1.16 15.78
CA HIS A 122 -19.18 1.49 14.99
C HIS A 122 -18.39 0.24 14.60
N LEU A 123 -18.09 -0.66 15.56
CA LEU A 123 -17.34 -1.88 15.25
C LEU A 123 -18.09 -2.79 14.27
N VAL A 124 -19.42 -2.90 14.37
CA VAL A 124 -20.22 -3.65 13.40
C VAL A 124 -20.18 -2.98 12.02
N HIS A 125 -20.31 -1.65 11.96
CA HIS A 125 -20.24 -0.90 10.73
C HIS A 125 -18.90 -1.11 10.00
N THR A 126 -17.79 -1.18 10.73
CA THR A 126 -16.46 -1.41 10.15
C THR A 126 -16.29 -2.77 9.46
N LEU A 127 -17.19 -3.73 9.66
CA LEU A 127 -17.18 -4.99 8.93
C LEU A 127 -17.63 -4.82 7.47
N ILE A 128 -18.41 -3.79 7.18
CA ILE A 128 -18.96 -3.49 5.85
C ILE A 128 -18.18 -2.32 5.23
N GLU A 129 -18.04 -1.23 5.96
CA GLU A 129 -17.30 -0.04 5.52
C GLU A 129 -15.99 0.07 6.30
N PRO A 130 -14.84 -0.12 5.64
CA PRO A 130 -13.55 -0.17 6.32
C PRO A 130 -13.17 1.15 6.97
N TYR A 131 -12.64 1.05 8.20
CA TYR A 131 -12.35 2.19 9.05
C TYR A 131 -11.04 2.91 8.69
N ALA A 132 -11.14 4.22 8.56
CA ALA A 132 -10.00 5.14 8.42
C ALA A 132 -9.00 4.68 7.31
N THR A 133 -7.72 4.54 7.65
CA THR A 133 -6.68 4.15 6.70
C THR A 133 -6.64 2.64 6.40
N LEU A 134 -7.42 1.81 7.11
CA LEU A 134 -7.35 0.34 7.00
C LEU A 134 -8.06 -0.24 5.77
N TRP A 135 -8.77 0.58 4.99
CA TRP A 135 -9.47 0.17 3.78
C TRP A 135 -8.59 -0.55 2.75
N PHE A 136 -7.31 -0.19 2.66
CA PHE A 136 -6.40 -0.77 1.69
C PHE A 136 -6.14 -2.27 1.93
N ILE A 137 -5.86 -2.69 3.19
CA ILE A 137 -5.67 -4.13 3.49
C ILE A 137 -6.98 -4.91 3.37
N TYR A 138 -8.11 -4.27 3.64
CA TYR A 138 -9.44 -4.87 3.41
C TYR A 138 -9.61 -5.16 1.92
N LEU A 139 -9.36 -4.16 1.05
CA LEU A 139 -9.42 -4.32 -0.40
C LEU A 139 -8.42 -5.34 -0.95
N LEU A 140 -7.23 -5.48 -0.36
CA LEU A 140 -6.29 -6.53 -0.77
C LEU A 140 -6.87 -7.94 -0.61
N ALA A 141 -7.63 -8.18 0.46
CA ALA A 141 -8.35 -9.44 0.65
C ALA A 141 -9.45 -9.62 -0.40
N VAL A 142 -10.29 -8.59 -0.59
CA VAL A 142 -11.39 -8.59 -1.57
C VAL A 142 -10.85 -8.78 -2.98
N PHE A 143 -9.88 -8.00 -3.42
CA PHE A 143 -9.26 -8.13 -4.74
C PHE A 143 -8.66 -9.51 -4.98
N SER A 144 -8.01 -10.09 -3.96
CA SER A 144 -7.46 -11.44 -4.08
C SER A 144 -8.56 -12.48 -4.30
N VAL A 145 -9.68 -12.39 -3.57
CA VAL A 145 -10.83 -13.30 -3.71
C VAL A 145 -11.48 -13.14 -5.08
N VAL A 146 -11.82 -11.90 -5.47
CA VAL A 146 -12.45 -11.62 -6.77
C VAL A 146 -11.58 -12.10 -7.92
N THR A 147 -10.27 -11.81 -7.90
CA THR A 147 -9.34 -12.27 -8.93
C THR A 147 -9.27 -13.81 -8.99
N LYS A 148 -9.31 -14.51 -7.84
CA LYS A 148 -9.33 -15.98 -7.80
C LYS A 148 -10.63 -16.54 -8.37
N LEU A 149 -11.77 -15.93 -8.08
CA LEU A 149 -13.06 -16.32 -8.66
C LEU A 149 -13.06 -16.13 -10.18
N LEU A 150 -12.52 -15.01 -10.65
CA LEU A 150 -12.47 -14.63 -12.07
C LEU A 150 -11.25 -15.19 -12.82
N ARG A 151 -10.43 -16.06 -12.22
CA ARG A 151 -9.17 -16.56 -12.83
C ARG A 151 -9.36 -17.30 -14.17
N ARG A 152 -10.58 -17.78 -14.46
CA ARG A 152 -10.92 -18.47 -15.71
C ARG A 152 -11.41 -17.51 -16.79
N VAL A 153 -11.71 -16.26 -16.45
CA VAL A 153 -12.11 -15.22 -17.40
C VAL A 153 -10.88 -14.87 -18.28
N PRO A 154 -11.03 -14.74 -19.60
CA PRO A 154 -9.94 -14.31 -20.46
C PRO A 154 -9.29 -13.01 -19.96
N ALA A 155 -7.96 -12.94 -19.96
CA ALA A 155 -7.19 -11.83 -19.39
C ALA A 155 -7.61 -10.47 -19.97
N ALA A 156 -7.88 -10.40 -21.29
CA ALA A 156 -8.33 -9.17 -21.94
C ALA A 156 -9.69 -8.69 -21.43
N VAL A 157 -10.65 -9.63 -21.22
CA VAL A 157 -11.99 -9.32 -20.70
C VAL A 157 -11.91 -8.85 -19.25
N LEU A 158 -11.11 -9.53 -18.43
CA LEU A 158 -10.90 -9.16 -17.02
C LEU A 158 -10.29 -7.76 -16.89
N LEU A 159 -9.25 -7.48 -17.69
CA LEU A 159 -8.57 -6.18 -17.67
C LEU A 159 -9.49 -5.06 -18.21
N ALA A 160 -10.19 -5.31 -19.32
CA ALA A 160 -11.13 -4.34 -19.91
C ALA A 160 -12.30 -4.04 -18.95
N GLY A 161 -12.86 -5.05 -18.29
CA GLY A 161 -13.92 -4.86 -17.30
C GLY A 161 -13.42 -4.07 -16.09
N ALA A 162 -12.21 -4.37 -15.59
CA ALA A 162 -11.60 -3.62 -14.48
C ALA A 162 -11.27 -2.17 -14.88
N ALA A 163 -10.81 -1.93 -16.11
CA ALA A 163 -10.56 -0.58 -16.64
C ALA A 163 -11.86 0.22 -16.79
N LEU A 164 -12.91 -0.43 -17.27
CA LEU A 164 -14.24 0.19 -17.40
C LEU A 164 -14.79 0.62 -16.03
N LEU A 165 -14.65 -0.22 -15.00
CA LEU A 165 -15.03 0.15 -13.63
C LEU A 165 -14.32 1.40 -13.13
N GLN A 166 -13.04 1.60 -13.47
CA GLN A 166 -12.28 2.75 -13.06
C GLN A 166 -12.66 4.03 -13.84
N VAL A 167 -13.03 3.88 -15.12
CA VAL A 167 -13.34 5.03 -16.00
C VAL A 167 -14.77 5.52 -15.84
N VAL A 168 -15.72 4.60 -15.60
CA VAL A 168 -17.12 4.97 -15.41
C VAL A 168 -17.31 5.63 -14.05
N PRO A 169 -17.92 6.83 -13.98
CA PRO A 169 -18.18 7.47 -12.70
C PRO A 169 -19.25 6.67 -11.93
N ILE A 170 -18.81 5.93 -10.95
CA ILE A 170 -19.67 5.12 -10.08
C ILE A 170 -19.79 5.86 -8.75
N ALA A 171 -20.94 6.52 -8.54
CA ALA A 171 -21.28 7.14 -7.27
C ALA A 171 -22.16 6.19 -6.47
N THR A 172 -21.67 5.70 -5.34
CA THR A 172 -22.40 4.80 -4.43
C THR A 172 -22.29 5.32 -3.00
N PRO A 173 -23.23 4.97 -2.11
CA PRO A 173 -23.11 5.27 -0.69
C PRO A 173 -21.94 4.54 -0.01
N SER A 174 -21.36 3.52 -0.66
CA SER A 174 -20.28 2.70 -0.13
C SER A 174 -18.93 3.21 -0.65
N TYR A 175 -18.12 3.76 0.25
CA TYR A 175 -16.73 4.12 0.00
C TYR A 175 -15.91 2.91 -0.49
N LEU A 176 -16.18 1.72 0.08
CA LEU A 176 -15.51 0.48 -0.32
C LEU A 176 -15.77 0.14 -1.79
N ALA A 177 -17.01 0.30 -2.26
CA ALA A 177 -17.37 0.01 -3.65
C ALA A 177 -16.71 1.00 -4.62
N GLU A 178 -16.67 2.28 -4.28
CA GLU A 178 -15.99 3.31 -5.08
C GLU A 178 -14.49 3.03 -5.20
N GLU A 179 -13.81 2.76 -4.09
CA GLU A 179 -12.37 2.42 -4.09
C GLU A 179 -12.09 1.07 -4.78
N PHE A 180 -13.02 0.10 -4.68
CA PHE A 180 -12.93 -1.14 -5.44
C PHE A 180 -12.90 -0.85 -6.95
N CYS A 181 -13.87 -0.11 -7.44
CA CYS A 181 -13.98 0.23 -8.86
C CYS A 181 -12.77 1.04 -9.34
N ALA A 182 -12.34 2.02 -8.55
CA ALA A 182 -11.24 2.90 -8.89
C ALA A 182 -9.86 2.20 -8.89
N ARG A 183 -9.66 1.09 -8.18
CA ARG A 183 -8.32 0.53 -7.92
C ARG A 183 -8.11 -0.90 -8.44
N TYR A 184 -9.19 -1.66 -8.68
CA TYR A 184 -9.09 -3.08 -9.05
C TYR A 184 -8.27 -3.32 -10.32
N VAL A 185 -8.34 -2.43 -11.30
CA VAL A 185 -7.58 -2.51 -12.56
C VAL A 185 -6.07 -2.62 -12.33
N TYR A 186 -5.51 -1.87 -11.39
CA TYR A 186 -4.07 -1.88 -11.11
C TYR A 186 -3.63 -3.19 -10.46
N PHE A 187 -4.45 -3.74 -9.56
CA PHE A 187 -4.19 -5.05 -8.96
C PHE A 187 -4.22 -6.16 -10.00
N VAL A 188 -5.23 -6.16 -10.88
CA VAL A 188 -5.34 -7.10 -12.01
C VAL A 188 -4.17 -6.95 -12.97
N ALA A 189 -3.79 -5.71 -13.32
CA ALA A 189 -2.63 -5.45 -14.18
C ALA A 189 -1.33 -6.01 -13.56
N GLY A 190 -1.13 -5.82 -12.24
CA GLY A 190 -0.01 -6.41 -11.51
C GLY A 190 0.00 -7.93 -11.61
N TYR A 191 -1.16 -8.58 -11.47
CA TYR A 191 -1.30 -10.03 -11.62
C TYR A 191 -1.02 -10.53 -13.05
N LEU A 192 -1.68 -9.94 -14.05
CA LEU A 192 -1.60 -10.40 -15.43
C LEU A 192 -0.25 -10.11 -16.08
N PHE A 193 0.36 -8.98 -15.76
CA PHE A 193 1.60 -8.52 -16.38
C PHE A 193 2.84 -8.71 -15.49
N ALA A 194 2.76 -9.51 -14.41
CA ALA A 194 3.86 -9.73 -13.49
C ALA A 194 5.19 -10.04 -14.20
N GLY A 195 5.21 -10.99 -15.14
CA GLY A 195 6.41 -11.35 -15.89
C GLY A 195 6.98 -10.19 -16.70
N ARG A 196 6.13 -9.37 -17.33
CA ARG A 196 6.55 -8.19 -18.10
C ARG A 196 7.09 -7.08 -17.19
N ILE A 197 6.51 -6.90 -16.00
CA ILE A 197 6.95 -5.92 -15.01
C ILE A 197 8.32 -6.32 -14.44
N PHE A 198 8.55 -7.60 -14.15
CA PHE A 198 9.89 -8.08 -13.77
C PHE A 198 10.91 -7.88 -14.90
N ALA A 199 10.53 -8.18 -16.15
CA ALA A 199 11.40 -7.94 -17.31
C ALA A 199 11.70 -6.45 -17.53
N LEU A 200 10.74 -5.56 -17.24
CA LEU A 200 10.96 -4.11 -17.25
C LEU A 200 12.02 -3.71 -16.22
N ALA A 201 11.91 -4.17 -14.98
CA ALA A 201 12.89 -3.90 -13.92
C ALA A 201 14.31 -4.38 -14.33
N ASP A 202 14.41 -5.59 -14.91
CA ASP A 202 15.67 -6.13 -15.42
C ASP A 202 16.23 -5.29 -16.60
N ARG A 203 15.37 -4.77 -17.48
CA ARG A 203 15.76 -3.89 -18.59
C ARG A 203 16.25 -2.54 -18.10
N VAL A 204 15.56 -1.94 -17.14
CA VAL A 204 15.93 -0.68 -16.48
C VAL A 204 17.33 -0.80 -15.86
N ALA A 205 17.60 -1.87 -15.14
CA ALA A 205 18.91 -2.12 -14.53
C ALA A 205 20.05 -2.21 -15.57
N ARG A 206 19.75 -2.74 -16.77
CA ARG A 206 20.74 -2.86 -17.87
C ARG A 206 20.93 -1.57 -18.67
N HIS A 207 19.92 -0.68 -18.70
CA HIS A 207 19.95 0.55 -19.49
C HIS A 207 19.58 1.78 -18.66
N PRO A 208 20.39 2.13 -17.62
CA PRO A 208 20.04 3.17 -16.65
C PRO A 208 19.87 4.55 -17.28
N GLY A 209 20.67 4.92 -18.28
CA GLY A 209 20.57 6.21 -18.97
C GLY A 209 19.22 6.39 -19.69
N ALA A 210 18.79 5.38 -20.46
CA ALA A 210 17.49 5.41 -21.12
C ALA A 210 16.34 5.41 -20.10
N ALA A 211 16.48 4.69 -18.99
CA ALA A 211 15.49 4.67 -17.94
C ALA A 211 15.37 6.03 -17.22
N CYS A 212 16.49 6.72 -16.93
CA CYS A 212 16.47 8.08 -16.39
C CYS A 212 15.79 9.06 -17.36
N ALA A 213 16.11 9.00 -18.67
CA ALA A 213 15.45 9.85 -19.66
C ALA A 213 13.94 9.59 -19.73
N GLY A 214 13.52 8.32 -19.70
CA GLY A 214 12.11 7.94 -19.66
C GLY A 214 11.38 8.42 -18.39
N LEU A 215 12.03 8.34 -17.24
CA LEU A 215 11.48 8.85 -15.98
C LEU A 215 11.37 10.38 -15.98
N MET A 216 12.32 11.09 -16.52
CA MET A 216 12.25 12.55 -16.66
C MET A 216 11.12 12.98 -17.60
N LEU A 217 10.97 12.31 -18.73
CA LEU A 217 9.85 12.55 -19.64
C LEU A 217 8.51 12.28 -18.97
N TRP A 218 8.38 11.13 -18.30
CA TRP A 218 7.18 10.80 -17.54
C TRP A 218 6.89 11.85 -16.47
N ALA A 219 7.90 12.25 -15.68
CA ALA A 219 7.71 13.24 -14.62
C ALA A 219 7.28 14.61 -15.17
N GLY A 220 7.78 15.02 -16.33
CA GLY A 220 7.34 16.24 -17.01
C GLY A 220 5.88 16.18 -17.46
N ILE A 221 5.47 15.06 -18.07
CA ILE A 221 4.08 14.84 -18.50
C ILE A 221 3.15 14.76 -17.28
N GLU A 222 3.54 14.00 -16.24
CA GLU A 222 2.80 13.86 -15.00
C GLU A 222 2.59 15.22 -14.33
N ALA A 223 3.66 16.02 -14.18
CA ALA A 223 3.59 17.35 -13.60
C ALA A 223 2.67 18.26 -14.42
N TRP A 224 2.81 18.26 -15.74
CA TRP A 224 1.94 19.06 -16.60
C TRP A 224 0.46 18.72 -16.41
N LEU A 225 0.11 17.43 -16.45
CA LEU A 225 -1.28 16.99 -16.29
C LEU A 225 -1.81 17.18 -14.86
N ALA A 226 -0.97 16.95 -13.84
CA ALA A 226 -1.35 17.08 -12.43
C ALA A 226 -1.60 18.53 -11.99
N PHE A 227 -0.89 19.50 -12.59
CA PHE A 227 -1.00 20.92 -12.22
C PHE A 227 -1.79 21.77 -13.21
N THR A 228 -2.16 21.25 -14.38
CA THR A 228 -3.00 21.97 -15.33
C THR A 228 -4.48 21.85 -14.95
N PRO A 229 -5.17 22.97 -14.69
CA PRO A 229 -6.60 22.97 -14.38
C PRO A 229 -7.43 22.36 -15.51
N SER A 230 -8.48 21.62 -15.17
CA SER A 230 -9.48 21.14 -16.11
C SER A 230 -10.64 22.11 -16.21
N GLN A 231 -11.25 22.20 -17.39
CA GLN A 231 -12.48 22.96 -17.63
C GLN A 231 -13.75 22.13 -17.31
N LEU A 232 -13.59 20.83 -17.00
CA LEU A 232 -14.73 19.93 -16.79
C LEU A 232 -15.18 19.93 -15.32
N PRO A 233 -16.49 20.10 -15.05
CA PRO A 233 -17.04 20.04 -13.69
C PRO A 233 -16.68 18.74 -12.99
N GLY A 234 -16.32 18.78 -11.71
CA GLY A 234 -15.93 17.63 -10.91
C GLY A 234 -14.50 17.13 -11.14
N HIS A 235 -13.76 17.74 -12.08
CA HIS A 235 -12.37 17.36 -12.40
C HIS A 235 -11.45 18.59 -12.24
N PRO A 236 -10.80 18.79 -11.09
CA PRO A 236 -10.01 19.98 -10.81
C PRO A 236 -8.77 20.11 -11.70
N THR A 237 -8.19 19.01 -12.16
CA THR A 237 -7.00 18.98 -13.04
C THR A 237 -7.18 18.00 -14.20
N LEU A 238 -6.35 18.14 -15.24
CA LEU A 238 -6.36 17.19 -16.37
C LEU A 238 -6.06 15.76 -15.91
N ALA A 239 -5.20 15.58 -14.92
CA ALA A 239 -4.90 14.27 -14.33
C ALA A 239 -6.12 13.61 -13.66
N SER A 240 -7.14 14.37 -13.27
CA SER A 240 -8.36 13.84 -12.64
C SER A 240 -9.40 13.33 -13.64
N LEU A 241 -9.21 13.55 -14.94
CA LEU A 241 -10.09 13.01 -15.98
C LEU A 241 -10.02 11.49 -16.01
N PRO A 242 -11.14 10.75 -16.15
CA PRO A 242 -11.19 9.30 -15.95
C PRO A 242 -10.16 8.51 -16.75
N LEU A 243 -10.07 8.71 -18.07
CA LEU A 243 -9.08 8.01 -18.92
C LEU A 243 -7.65 8.46 -18.62
N VAL A 244 -7.45 9.76 -18.36
CA VAL A 244 -6.12 10.29 -18.02
C VAL A 244 -5.67 9.72 -16.68
N SER A 245 -6.53 9.70 -15.68
CA SER A 245 -6.28 9.10 -14.36
C SER A 245 -5.91 7.62 -14.46
N LEU A 246 -6.61 6.85 -15.30
CA LEU A 246 -6.29 5.44 -15.56
C LEU A 246 -4.87 5.27 -16.12
N ILE A 247 -4.53 6.06 -17.14
CA ILE A 247 -3.21 6.01 -17.78
C ILE A 247 -2.11 6.46 -16.83
N LEU A 248 -2.29 7.60 -16.15
CA LEU A 248 -1.31 8.14 -15.22
C LEU A 248 -1.08 7.22 -14.02
N GLY A 249 -2.15 6.62 -13.49
CA GLY A 249 -2.03 5.62 -12.42
C GLY A 249 -1.18 4.42 -12.82
N GLY A 250 -1.39 3.89 -14.05
CA GLY A 250 -0.61 2.81 -14.60
C GLY A 250 0.84 3.22 -14.92
N ALA A 251 1.02 4.35 -15.61
CA ALA A 251 2.34 4.88 -15.98
C ALA A 251 3.17 5.22 -14.74
N GLY A 252 2.58 5.87 -13.74
CA GLY A 252 3.23 6.19 -12.48
C GLY A 252 3.62 4.94 -11.68
N ALA A 253 2.75 3.92 -11.64
CA ALA A 253 3.10 2.64 -11.01
C ALA A 253 4.31 1.98 -11.70
N LEU A 254 4.41 2.03 -13.03
CA LEU A 254 5.58 1.55 -13.77
C LEU A 254 6.82 2.45 -13.56
N ALA A 255 6.63 3.76 -13.40
CA ALA A 255 7.70 4.69 -13.05
C ALA A 255 8.27 4.40 -11.65
N ILE A 256 7.43 4.05 -10.67
CA ILE A 256 7.89 3.59 -9.35
C ILE A 256 8.71 2.29 -9.48
N VAL A 257 8.28 1.33 -10.31
CA VAL A 257 9.05 0.11 -10.60
C VAL A 257 10.41 0.47 -11.21
N ALA A 258 10.45 1.35 -12.20
CA ALA A 258 11.67 1.76 -12.86
C ALA A 258 12.62 2.52 -11.91
N GLY A 259 12.08 3.47 -11.13
CA GLY A 259 12.85 4.21 -10.13
C GLY A 259 13.43 3.29 -9.04
N ALA A 260 12.63 2.33 -8.55
CA ALA A 260 13.08 1.35 -7.59
C ALA A 260 14.16 0.42 -8.13
N ALA A 261 14.06 0.00 -9.39
CA ALA A 261 15.08 -0.81 -10.06
C ALA A 261 16.39 -0.03 -10.22
N LEU A 262 16.34 1.24 -10.65
CA LEU A 262 17.52 2.12 -10.73
C LEU A 262 18.18 2.32 -9.36
N LEU A 263 17.40 2.67 -8.33
CA LEU A 263 17.91 2.86 -6.99
C LEU A 263 18.55 1.56 -6.44
N THR A 264 17.93 0.41 -6.73
CA THR A 264 18.48 -0.88 -6.32
C THR A 264 19.82 -1.17 -7.01
N SER A 265 19.95 -0.82 -8.28
CA SER A 265 21.19 -1.00 -9.04
C SER A 265 22.29 -0.02 -8.58
N ALA A 266 21.92 1.21 -8.23
CA ALA A 266 22.86 2.21 -7.73
C ALA A 266 23.32 1.93 -6.30
N GLY A 267 22.46 1.30 -5.48
CA GLY A 267 22.76 1.03 -4.06
C GLY A 267 22.77 2.30 -3.20
N GLY A 268 23.51 2.25 -2.10
CA GLY A 268 23.72 3.39 -1.22
C GLY A 268 22.70 3.52 -0.06
N PRO A 269 22.87 4.57 0.79
CA PRO A 269 22.09 4.70 2.04
C PRO A 269 20.59 4.94 1.79
N VAL A 270 20.24 5.72 0.78
CA VAL A 270 18.82 5.96 0.42
C VAL A 270 18.13 4.65 0.05
N THR A 271 18.77 3.83 -0.80
CA THR A 271 18.25 2.50 -1.19
C THR A 271 18.10 1.60 0.03
N ALA A 272 19.06 1.63 0.96
CA ALA A 272 19.00 0.83 2.20
C ALA A 272 17.81 1.25 3.08
N VAL A 273 17.56 2.54 3.25
CA VAL A 273 16.43 3.09 4.02
C VAL A 273 15.10 2.70 3.35
N LEU A 274 14.96 2.94 2.04
CA LEU A 274 13.75 2.58 1.29
C LEU A 274 13.47 1.09 1.38
N ARG A 275 14.49 0.25 1.21
CA ARG A 275 14.37 -1.21 1.34
C ARG A 275 13.93 -1.61 2.75
N ALA A 276 14.51 -1.00 3.79
CA ALA A 276 14.13 -1.26 5.19
C ALA A 276 12.66 -0.89 5.46
N CYS A 277 12.20 0.27 4.94
CA CYS A 277 10.80 0.68 5.00
C CYS A 277 9.89 -0.28 4.25
N GLY A 278 10.29 -0.70 3.03
CA GLY A 278 9.49 -1.59 2.21
C GLY A 278 9.34 -2.99 2.78
N GLN A 279 10.40 -3.55 3.36
CA GLN A 279 10.36 -4.85 4.07
C GLN A 279 9.40 -4.84 5.26
N ARG A 280 9.17 -3.66 5.84
CA ARG A 280 8.28 -3.44 6.99
C ARG A 280 7.08 -2.55 6.64
N SER A 281 6.74 -2.42 5.36
CA SER A 281 5.67 -1.53 4.90
C SER A 281 4.33 -1.81 5.59
N ILE A 282 4.01 -3.06 5.87
CA ILE A 282 2.79 -3.41 6.61
C ILE A 282 2.84 -2.93 8.07
N VAL A 283 4.00 -2.95 8.71
CA VAL A 283 4.20 -2.45 10.08
C VAL A 283 3.95 -0.94 10.13
N ILE A 284 4.58 -0.21 9.20
CA ILE A 284 4.38 1.24 9.07
C ILE A 284 2.90 1.52 8.80
N TYR A 285 2.32 0.86 7.80
CA TYR A 285 0.94 1.06 7.38
C TYR A 285 -0.08 0.86 8.52
N LEU A 286 0.09 -0.18 9.33
CA LEU A 286 -0.83 -0.47 10.43
C LEU A 286 -0.76 0.58 11.55
N ALA A 287 0.45 1.04 11.88
CA ALA A 287 0.68 1.81 13.11
C ALA A 287 0.98 3.29 12.90
N PHE A 288 1.17 3.80 11.66
CA PHE A 288 1.58 5.19 11.42
C PHE A 288 0.56 6.23 11.89
N PHE A 289 -0.73 5.88 11.86
CA PHE A 289 -1.82 6.82 12.13
C PHE A 289 -1.76 7.39 13.56
N LEU A 290 -1.48 6.56 14.57
CA LEU A 290 -1.45 7.01 15.96
C LEU A 290 -0.31 8.00 16.26
N PRO A 291 0.97 7.68 15.97
CA PRO A 291 2.05 8.64 16.18
C PRO A 291 1.90 9.89 15.31
N MET A 292 1.37 9.76 14.10
CA MET A 292 1.04 10.90 13.23
C MET A 292 0.06 11.87 13.92
N ALA A 293 -1.07 11.35 14.43
CA ALA A 293 -2.08 12.16 15.07
C ALA A 293 -1.57 12.82 16.36
N VAL A 294 -0.84 12.07 17.18
CA VAL A 294 -0.25 12.60 18.43
C VAL A 294 0.77 13.70 18.12
N THR A 295 1.71 13.44 17.21
CA THR A 295 2.76 14.41 16.87
C THR A 295 2.15 15.68 16.29
N ARG A 296 1.22 15.58 15.36
CA ARG A 296 0.49 16.73 14.81
C ARG A 296 -0.17 17.56 15.89
N THR A 297 -0.94 16.90 16.78
CA THR A 297 -1.65 17.59 17.86
C THR A 297 -0.69 18.31 18.81
N LEU A 298 0.44 17.69 19.13
CA LEU A 298 1.46 18.31 19.99
C LEU A 298 2.10 19.51 19.30
N LEU A 299 2.52 19.38 18.04
CA LEU A 299 3.16 20.48 17.29
C LEU A 299 2.24 21.69 17.18
N VAL A 300 0.96 21.48 16.84
CA VAL A 300 -0.01 22.57 16.72
C VAL A 300 -0.32 23.23 18.07
N LYS A 301 -0.46 22.42 19.15
CA LYS A 301 -0.75 22.97 20.48
C LYS A 301 0.41 23.76 21.09
N VAL A 302 1.63 23.32 20.84
CA VAL A 302 2.84 23.95 21.41
C VAL A 302 3.29 25.13 20.56
N GLY A 303 2.91 25.20 19.28
CA GLY A 303 3.37 26.22 18.34
C GLY A 303 4.88 26.16 18.11
N LEU A 304 5.46 24.93 18.05
CA LEU A 304 6.91 24.75 17.96
C LEU A 304 7.45 24.99 16.55
N ILE A 305 6.63 24.78 15.52
CA ILE A 305 7.00 24.90 14.11
C ILE A 305 5.88 25.63 13.40
N ASP A 306 6.15 26.83 12.91
CA ASP A 306 5.17 27.66 12.19
C ASP A 306 5.08 27.31 10.69
N ASP A 307 6.16 26.76 10.11
CA ASP A 307 6.15 26.34 8.71
C ASP A 307 5.42 25.01 8.54
N VAL A 308 4.33 25.04 7.76
CA VAL A 308 3.48 23.87 7.51
C VAL A 308 4.23 22.72 6.83
N GLY A 309 5.20 23.03 5.97
CA GLY A 309 6.00 22.03 5.26
C GLY A 309 6.93 21.29 6.21
N LEU A 310 7.64 22.01 7.09
CA LEU A 310 8.51 21.43 8.10
C LEU A 310 7.73 20.68 9.18
N ALA A 311 6.58 21.20 9.60
CA ALA A 311 5.68 20.50 10.52
C ALA A 311 5.19 19.17 9.90
N SER A 312 4.75 19.20 8.65
CA SER A 312 4.32 18.02 7.91
C SER A 312 5.44 16.98 7.76
N LEU A 313 6.65 17.43 7.45
CA LEU A 313 7.84 16.56 7.34
C LEU A 313 8.17 15.92 8.70
N THR A 314 8.12 16.68 9.77
CA THR A 314 8.35 16.18 11.12
C THR A 314 7.33 15.12 11.51
N VAL A 315 6.04 15.39 11.27
CA VAL A 315 4.94 14.43 11.50
C VAL A 315 5.16 13.16 10.68
N MET A 316 5.54 13.27 9.39
CA MET A 316 5.83 12.14 8.51
C MET A 316 6.99 11.29 9.05
N VAL A 317 8.10 11.91 9.44
CA VAL A 317 9.28 11.19 9.94
C VAL A 317 8.95 10.41 11.21
N VAL A 318 8.25 11.03 12.17
CA VAL A 318 7.82 10.37 13.39
C VAL A 318 6.83 9.24 13.08
N ALA A 319 5.89 9.45 12.16
CA ALA A 319 4.92 8.44 11.73
C ALA A 319 5.56 7.22 11.05
N VAL A 320 6.78 7.34 10.51
CA VAL A 320 7.55 6.21 9.96
C VAL A 320 8.42 5.55 11.02
N ILE A 321 9.13 6.34 11.83
CA ILE A 321 10.12 5.81 12.79
C ILE A 321 9.44 5.10 13.96
N VAL A 322 8.39 5.69 14.53
CA VAL A 322 7.72 5.14 15.72
C VAL A 322 7.17 3.73 15.50
N PRO A 323 6.45 3.43 14.40
CA PRO A 323 6.02 2.06 14.13
C PRO A 323 7.17 1.05 14.02
N LEU A 324 8.29 1.44 13.40
CA LEU A 324 9.47 0.58 13.27
C LEU A 324 10.14 0.33 14.62
N ALA A 325 10.24 1.35 15.46
CA ALA A 325 10.77 1.25 16.82
C ALA A 325 9.84 0.37 17.69
N LEU A 326 8.53 0.58 17.59
CA LEU A 326 7.53 -0.21 18.32
C LEU A 326 7.59 -1.68 17.92
N GLU A 327 7.63 -2.00 16.62
CA GLU A 327 7.77 -3.39 16.15
C GLU A 327 9.03 -4.04 16.71
N ARG A 328 10.15 -3.31 16.72
CA ARG A 328 11.40 -3.81 17.27
C ARG A 328 11.29 -4.07 18.77
N ALA A 329 10.66 -3.17 19.53
CA ALA A 329 10.48 -3.29 20.97
C ALA A 329 9.60 -4.48 21.37
N VAL A 330 8.50 -4.73 20.60
CA VAL A 330 7.55 -5.80 20.92
C VAL A 330 7.92 -7.16 20.34
N ARG A 331 8.94 -7.26 19.48
CA ARG A 331 9.30 -8.48 18.74
C ARG A 331 9.57 -9.69 19.64
N GLY A 332 10.20 -9.48 20.79
CA GLY A 332 10.52 -10.52 21.79
C GLY A 332 9.47 -10.72 22.88
N THR A 333 8.36 -9.98 22.84
CA THR A 333 7.34 -9.98 23.89
C THR A 333 6.04 -10.66 23.47
N ALA A 334 5.09 -10.79 24.39
CA ALA A 334 3.75 -11.26 24.09
C ALA A 334 3.03 -10.36 23.08
N LEU A 335 3.35 -9.05 23.02
CA LEU A 335 2.73 -8.05 22.13
C LEU A 335 3.15 -8.19 20.66
N ARG A 336 4.05 -9.12 20.31
CA ARG A 336 4.42 -9.39 18.92
C ARG A 336 3.24 -9.67 17.99
N PHE A 337 2.08 -10.08 18.54
CA PHE A 337 0.87 -10.34 17.77
C PHE A 337 0.35 -9.10 17.04
N LEU A 338 0.70 -7.90 17.49
CA LEU A 338 0.34 -6.64 16.83
C LEU A 338 0.88 -6.58 15.38
N PHE A 339 2.03 -7.19 15.11
CA PHE A 339 2.70 -7.15 13.79
C PHE A 339 2.99 -8.53 13.20
N ALA A 340 2.73 -9.60 13.94
CA ALA A 340 2.97 -10.97 13.49
C ALA A 340 1.77 -11.86 13.81
N ARG A 341 1.08 -12.36 12.78
CA ARG A 341 -0.08 -13.24 12.95
C ARG A 341 0.29 -14.52 13.73
N PRO A 342 -0.34 -14.79 14.87
CA PRO A 342 -0.10 -16.00 15.67
C PRO A 342 -0.44 -17.27 14.89
N LYS A 343 0.20 -18.40 15.28
CA LYS A 343 -0.04 -19.68 14.64
C LYS A 343 -1.47 -20.17 14.79
N ALA A 344 -2.15 -19.82 15.90
CA ALA A 344 -3.55 -20.17 16.15
C ALA A 344 -4.52 -19.64 15.08
N PHE A 345 -4.19 -18.53 14.44
CA PHE A 345 -5.01 -17.95 13.37
C PHE A 345 -4.68 -18.49 11.97
N ARG A 346 -3.84 -19.54 11.84
CA ARG A 346 -3.54 -20.17 10.57
C ARG A 346 -4.52 -21.30 10.31
N ILE A 347 -5.24 -21.24 9.18
CA ILE A 347 -6.21 -22.27 8.78
C ILE A 347 -5.60 -23.36 7.89
N ALA A 348 -4.49 -23.06 7.22
CA ALA A 348 -3.71 -24.04 6.47
C ALA A 348 -2.53 -24.53 7.30
N ARG A 349 -2.52 -25.83 7.63
CA ARG A 349 -1.32 -26.47 8.19
C ARG A 349 -0.24 -26.52 7.10
N ALA A 350 0.99 -26.11 7.43
CA ALA A 350 2.12 -26.40 6.56
C ALA A 350 2.17 -27.93 6.37
N ARG A 351 1.97 -28.42 5.14
CA ARG A 351 2.35 -29.82 4.82
C ARG A 351 3.83 -29.94 5.17
N GLN A 352 4.15 -30.75 6.17
CA GLN A 352 5.51 -31.23 6.35
C GLN A 352 5.91 -31.84 5.00
N ALA A 353 7.00 -31.37 4.41
CA ALA A 353 7.61 -32.09 3.31
C ALA A 353 7.82 -33.53 3.78
N PRO A 354 7.48 -34.56 2.98
CA PRO A 354 7.81 -35.95 3.34
C PRO A 354 9.31 -36.00 3.64
N ALA A 355 9.66 -36.61 4.78
CA ALA A 355 11.04 -36.87 5.11
C ALA A 355 11.70 -37.59 3.90
N PRO A 356 12.94 -37.22 3.51
CA PRO A 356 13.63 -37.93 2.46
C PRO A 356 13.64 -39.42 2.85
N ALA A 357 13.10 -40.24 1.95
CA ALA A 357 13.16 -41.71 2.13
C ALA A 357 14.64 -42.10 2.32
N LEU A 358 14.95 -42.68 3.46
CA LEU A 358 16.24 -43.32 3.69
C LEU A 358 16.39 -44.37 2.61
N GLN A 359 17.30 -44.14 1.67
CA GLN A 359 17.72 -45.19 0.75
C GLN A 359 18.38 -46.30 1.60
N PRO A 360 17.92 -47.55 1.48
CA PRO A 360 18.64 -48.66 2.11
C PRO A 360 20.02 -48.79 1.47
N ALA A 361 21.00 -49.05 2.32
CA ALA A 361 22.41 -49.27 1.99
C ALA A 361 22.63 -50.47 1.06
#